data_4bebf04b8784f1a5314b3c23471ae9c6
#
_entry.id   4bebf04b8784f1a5314b3c23471ae9c6
#
_cell.length_a   1.000
_cell.length_b   1.000
_cell.length_c   1.000
_cell.angle_alpha   90.00
_cell.angle_beta   90.00
_cell.angle_gamma   90.00
#
_symmetry.space_group_name_H-M   'P 1'
#
loop_
_entity.id
_entity.type
_entity.pdbx_description
1 polymer ?
#
loop_
_entity_poly.entity_id
_entity_poly.type
_entity_poly.pdbx_seq_one_letter_code
_entity_poly.pdbx_strand_id
1 'polypeptide(L)' 'MSQKRILEILKLVEFLNEEVKEVSKRLSRVTPKEVSEKLGALALLREKVLNLQVDLPQDLEKKLSELYPAIEKIKQKPS' A
#
# COMPACT_ATOMS: atom_id res chain seq x y z
N MET A 1 14.31 3.29 18.01
CA MET A 1 14.34 4.07 16.78
C MET A 1 13.75 3.32 15.61
N SER A 2 14.25 2.10 15.31
CA SER A 2 13.69 1.29 14.25
C SER A 2 12.22 0.94 14.49
N GLN A 3 11.83 0.76 15.76
CA GLN A 3 10.45 0.45 16.09
C GLN A 3 9.48 1.54 15.65
N LYS A 4 9.89 2.79 15.78
CA LYS A 4 9.05 3.91 15.36
C LYS A 4 8.80 3.89 13.86
N ARG A 5 9.85 3.60 13.09
CA ARG A 5 9.72 3.50 11.63
C ARG A 5 8.84 2.33 11.21
N ILE A 6 8.99 1.21 11.91
CA ILE A 6 8.14 0.05 11.66
C ILE A 6 6.69 0.37 11.93
N LEU A 7 6.39 1.10 13.02
CA LEU A 7 5.02 1.52 13.32
C LEU A 7 4.46 2.45 12.26
N GLU A 8 5.28 3.36 11.74
CA GLU A 8 4.85 4.24 10.66
C GLU A 8 4.49 3.46 9.42
N ILE A 9 5.32 2.47 9.06
CA ILE A 9 5.06 1.61 7.93
C ILE A 9 3.79 0.80 8.15
N LEU A 10 3.62 0.25 9.34
CA LEU A 10 2.43 -0.53 9.68
C LEU A 10 1.16 0.31 9.54
N LYS A 11 1.16 1.52 10.06
CA LYS A 11 0.02 2.42 9.96
C LYS A 11 -0.30 2.74 8.51
N LEU A 12 0.73 2.99 7.71
CA LEU A 12 0.54 3.29 6.30
C LEU A 12 -0.01 2.08 5.55
N VAL A 13 0.49 0.89 5.85
CA VAL A 13 -0.02 -0.35 5.25
C VAL A 13 -1.48 -0.56 5.59
N GLU A 14 -1.85 -0.37 6.86
CA GLU A 14 -3.24 -0.53 7.28
C GLU A 14 -4.14 0.48 6.59
N PHE A 15 -3.69 1.73 6.52
CA PHE A 15 -4.44 2.78 5.82
C PHE A 15 -4.64 2.42 4.35
N LEU A 16 -3.59 2.00 3.67
CA LEU A 16 -3.68 1.63 2.25
C LEU A 16 -4.55 0.40 2.05
N ASN A 17 -4.50 -0.57 2.95
CA ASN A 17 -5.36 -1.75 2.86
C ASN A 17 -6.83 -1.35 2.91
N GLU A 18 -7.19 -0.44 3.82
CA GLU A 18 -8.57 0.03 3.91
C GLU A 18 -8.98 0.80 2.66
N GLU A 19 -8.09 1.64 2.16
CA GLU A 19 -8.35 2.41 0.94
C GLU A 19 -8.52 1.51 -0.26
N VAL A 20 -7.68 0.49 -0.37
CA VAL A 20 -7.76 -0.45 -1.49
C VAL A 20 -9.05 -1.27 -1.43
N LYS A 21 -9.47 -1.69 -0.23
CA LYS A 21 -10.74 -2.39 -0.07
C LYS A 21 -11.90 -1.53 -0.54
N GLU A 22 -11.88 -0.26 -0.14
CA GLU A 22 -12.93 0.68 -0.53
C GLU A 22 -12.96 0.87 -2.04
N VAL A 23 -11.81 1.07 -2.65
CA VAL A 23 -11.70 1.25 -4.09
C VAL A 23 -12.13 -0.03 -4.82
N SER A 24 -11.77 -1.20 -4.29
CA SER A 24 -12.13 -2.48 -4.91
C SER A 24 -13.65 -2.68 -4.97
N LYS A 25 -14.38 -2.15 -4.01
CA LYS A 25 -15.83 -2.25 -4.01
C LYS A 25 -16.49 -1.41 -5.09
N ARG A 26 -15.83 -0.37 -5.55
CA ARG A 26 -16.36 0.52 -6.58
C ARG A 26 -15.40 0.65 -7.75
N LEU A 27 -14.84 -0.49 -8.15
CA LEU A 27 -13.81 -0.52 -9.17
C LEU A 27 -14.25 0.09 -10.50
N SER A 28 -15.52 -0.06 -10.84
CA SER A 28 -16.08 0.52 -12.06
C SER A 28 -16.16 2.06 -12.01
N ARG A 29 -16.04 2.64 -10.82
CA ARG A 29 -16.17 4.09 -10.63
C ARG A 29 -14.86 4.75 -10.23
N VAL A 30 -13.76 4.01 -10.25
CA VAL A 30 -12.46 4.55 -9.87
C VAL A 30 -11.98 5.53 -10.93
N THR A 31 -11.58 6.72 -10.49
CA THR A 31 -11.06 7.74 -11.39
C THR A 31 -9.55 7.58 -11.56
N PRO A 32 -8.98 8.07 -12.68
CA PRO A 32 -7.52 8.06 -12.83
C PRO A 32 -6.80 8.79 -11.70
N LYS A 33 -7.40 9.82 -11.15
CA LYS A 33 -6.83 10.56 -10.03
C LYS A 33 -6.69 9.68 -8.81
N GLU A 34 -7.72 8.89 -8.49
CA GLU A 34 -7.67 7.97 -7.35
C GLU A 34 -6.58 6.93 -7.53
N VAL A 35 -6.45 6.38 -8.74
CA VAL A 35 -5.40 5.41 -9.04
C VAL A 35 -4.02 6.04 -8.85
N SER A 36 -3.83 7.25 -9.35
CA SER A 36 -2.58 7.98 -9.22
C SER A 36 -2.21 8.22 -7.75
N GLU A 37 -3.20 8.59 -6.94
CA GLU A 37 -2.99 8.80 -5.50
C GLU A 37 -2.55 7.51 -4.81
N LYS A 38 -3.18 6.38 -5.13
CA LYS A 38 -2.81 5.10 -4.53
C LYS A 38 -1.42 4.66 -4.96
N LEU A 39 -1.08 4.87 -6.22
CA LEU A 39 0.26 4.55 -6.72
C LEU A 39 1.32 5.43 -6.06
N GLY A 40 1.02 6.71 -5.85
CA GLY A 40 1.92 7.61 -5.15
C GLY A 40 2.16 7.18 -3.71
N ALA A 41 1.09 6.79 -3.02
CA ALA A 41 1.20 6.29 -1.64
C ALA A 41 2.00 4.99 -1.60
N LEU A 42 1.81 4.11 -2.59
CA LEU A 42 2.57 2.87 -2.66
C LEU A 42 4.06 3.14 -2.88
N ALA A 43 4.38 4.10 -3.74
CA ALA A 43 5.77 4.47 -3.99
C ALA A 43 6.43 4.99 -2.71
N LEU A 44 5.71 5.81 -1.96
CA LEU A 44 6.20 6.31 -0.68
C LEU A 44 6.43 5.17 0.32
N LEU A 45 5.50 4.22 0.36
CA LEU A 45 5.62 3.06 1.23
C LEU A 45 6.84 2.23 0.87
N ARG A 46 7.05 1.97 -0.42
CA ARG A 46 8.21 1.21 -0.88
C ARG A 46 9.52 1.90 -0.52
N GLU A 47 9.55 3.21 -0.66
CA GLU A 47 10.73 3.99 -0.28
C GLU A 47 11.03 3.87 1.21
N LYS A 48 10.00 3.96 2.04
CA LYS A 48 10.17 3.80 3.49
C LYS A 48 10.68 2.41 3.84
N VAL A 49 10.18 1.38 3.17
CA VAL A 49 10.64 0.00 3.39
C VAL A 49 12.09 -0.17 2.98
N LEU A 50 12.46 0.38 1.82
CA LEU A 50 13.83 0.29 1.33
C LEU A 50 14.83 1.00 2.24
N ASN A 51 14.41 2.09 2.87
CA ASN A 51 15.27 2.84 3.77
C ASN A 51 15.37 2.24 5.17
N LEU A 52 14.55 1.23 5.44
CA LEU A 52 14.58 0.53 6.71
C LEU A 52 15.77 -0.42 6.72
N GLN A 53 16.62 -0.30 7.72
CA GLN A 53 17.85 -1.09 7.80
C GLN A 53 17.70 -2.27 8.76
N VAL A 54 16.49 -2.71 9.00
CA VAL A 54 16.18 -3.85 9.83
C VAL A 54 15.15 -4.73 9.13
N ASP A 55 15.11 -6.00 9.52
CA ASP A 55 14.14 -6.92 8.96
C ASP A 55 12.73 -6.56 9.41
N LEU A 56 11.79 -6.70 8.50
CA LEU A 56 10.39 -6.46 8.82
C LEU A 56 9.80 -7.64 9.58
N PRO A 57 8.87 -7.38 10.53
CA PRO A 57 8.11 -8.47 11.13
C PRO A 57 7.37 -9.26 10.06
N GLN A 58 7.21 -10.56 10.27
CA GLN A 58 6.56 -11.44 9.31
C GLN A 58 5.14 -10.99 8.99
N ASP A 59 4.41 -10.54 10.01
CA ASP A 59 3.04 -10.06 9.82
C ASP A 59 3.00 -8.89 8.85
N LEU A 60 3.95 -7.99 8.98
CA LEU A 60 4.02 -6.82 8.11
C LEU A 60 4.44 -7.20 6.69
N GLU A 61 5.39 -8.11 6.55
CA GLU A 61 5.79 -8.62 5.24
C GLU A 61 4.61 -9.26 4.53
N LYS A 62 3.82 -10.02 5.25
CA LYS A 62 2.65 -10.68 4.69
C LYS A 62 1.63 -9.66 4.21
N LYS A 63 1.39 -8.63 5.00
CA LYS A 63 0.47 -7.55 4.62
C LYS A 63 0.95 -6.82 3.38
N LEU A 64 2.25 -6.57 3.29
CA LEU A 64 2.82 -5.91 2.11
C LEU A 64 2.69 -6.77 0.87
N SER A 65 2.95 -8.08 0.99
CA SER A 65 2.85 -8.95 -0.17
C SER A 65 1.41 -9.12 -0.65
N GLU A 66 0.43 -8.88 0.20
CA GLU A 66 -0.98 -8.84 -0.20
C GLU A 66 -1.37 -7.49 -0.78
N LEU A 67 -0.79 -6.42 -0.24
CA LEU A 67 -1.13 -5.06 -0.65
C LEU A 67 -0.62 -4.71 -2.05
N TYR A 68 0.61 -5.08 -2.36
CA TYR A 68 1.21 -4.73 -3.65
C TYR A 68 0.39 -5.26 -4.84
N PRO A 69 0.03 -6.56 -4.88
CA PRO A 69 -0.79 -7.05 -5.98
C PRO A 69 -2.18 -6.41 -6.03
N ALA A 70 -2.76 -6.07 -4.88
CA ALA A 70 -4.07 -5.44 -4.85
C ALA A 70 -4.04 -4.06 -5.52
N ILE A 71 -2.99 -3.29 -5.27
CA ILE A 71 -2.83 -1.98 -5.90
C ILE A 71 -2.53 -2.12 -7.39
N GLU A 72 -1.71 -3.09 -7.77
CA GLU A 72 -1.43 -3.36 -9.18
C GLU A 72 -2.71 -3.73 -9.94
N LYS A 73 -3.60 -4.44 -9.28
CA LYS A 73 -4.87 -4.82 -9.87
C LYS A 73 -5.74 -3.60 -10.16
N ILE A 74 -5.71 -2.61 -9.27
CA ILE A 74 -6.42 -1.36 -9.49
C ILE A 74 -5.81 -0.61 -10.68
N LYS A 75 -4.48 -0.61 -10.77
CA LYS A 75 -3.77 0.03 -11.86
C LYS A 75 -4.13 -0.58 -13.22
N GLN A 76 -4.36 -1.88 -13.25
CA GLN A 76 -4.66 -2.62 -14.49
C GLN A 76 -6.13 -2.60 -14.85
N LYS A 77 -6.94 -1.91 -14.09
CA LYS A 77 -8.36 -1.83 -14.37
C LYS A 77 -8.58 -1.27 -15.79
N PRO A 78 -9.40 -1.93 -16.59
CA PRO A 78 -9.75 -1.37 -17.91
C PRO A 78 -10.56 -0.09 -17.74
N SER A 79 -10.19 0.90 -18.49
CA SER A 79 -10.85 2.21 -18.43
C SER A 79 -12.06 2.26 -19.34
#